data_6c11a872e9447cb43a0a8726bf0deda9
#
_entry.id   6c11a872e9447cb43a0a8726bf0deda9
#
_cell.length_a   1.000
_cell.length_b   1.000
_cell.length_c   1.000
_cell.angle_alpha   90.00
_cell.angle_beta   90.00
_cell.angle_gamma   90.00
#
_symmetry.space_group_name_H-M   'P 1'
#
loop_
_entity.id
_entity.type
_entity.pdbx_description
1 polymer ?
#
loop_
_entity_poly.entity_id
_entity_poly.type
_entity_poly.pdbx_seq_one_letter_code
_entity_poly.pdbx_strand_id
1 'polypeptide(L)'
;MQIDLESLKPWLGRTETKEDILTPSLIDRFRATFDAHLWAGAGDVPLGIHWCLTLDSAPGGSLSDDGHSPQGRFLPPVPLPSRMWAGSDVTHIAPLTVGQTVTRRSTIGDITAKQGRSGTLVFVAVN
;
A
#
# COMPACT_ATOMS: atom_id res chain seq x y z
N MET A 1 -20.83 -0.67 17.44
CA MET A 1 -20.21 0.68 17.37
C MET A 1 -20.51 1.27 16.01
N GLN A 2 -21.09 2.44 16.00
CA GLN A 2 -21.35 3.16 14.76
C GLN A 2 -20.11 4.03 14.44
N ILE A 3 -19.54 3.85 13.27
CA ILE A 3 -18.40 4.65 12.81
C ILE A 3 -18.93 5.93 12.17
N ASP A 4 -18.43 7.06 12.62
CA ASP A 4 -18.73 8.35 12.02
C ASP A 4 -17.89 8.54 10.75
N LEU A 5 -18.47 8.18 9.60
CA LEU A 5 -17.83 8.36 8.29
C LEU A 5 -17.64 9.83 7.92
N GLU A 6 -18.48 10.73 8.45
CA GLU A 6 -18.36 12.16 8.15
C GLU A 6 -17.02 12.72 8.64
N SER A 7 -16.56 12.25 9.80
CA SER A 7 -15.26 12.64 10.34
C SER A 7 -14.08 12.19 9.48
N LEU A 8 -14.25 11.18 8.61
CA LEU A 8 -13.21 10.66 7.73
C LEU A 8 -13.22 11.31 6.33
N LYS A 9 -14.30 12.00 5.96
CA LYS A 9 -14.43 12.68 4.65
C LYS A 9 -13.29 13.65 4.31
N PRO A 10 -12.68 14.39 5.25
CA PRO A 10 -11.54 15.26 4.94
C PRO A 10 -10.32 14.56 4.35
N TRP A 11 -10.24 13.23 4.48
CA TRP A 11 -9.17 12.43 3.86
C TRP A 11 -9.43 12.09 2.38
N LEU A 12 -10.68 12.18 1.90
CA LEU A 12 -10.98 11.95 0.49
C LEU A 12 -10.21 12.93 -0.41
N GLY A 13 -9.58 12.41 -1.45
CA GLY A 13 -8.76 13.19 -2.37
C GLY A 13 -7.36 13.53 -1.86
N ARG A 14 -7.02 13.17 -0.61
CA ARG A 14 -5.66 13.37 -0.08
C ARG A 14 -4.65 12.57 -0.91
N THR A 15 -3.57 13.23 -1.28
CA THR A 15 -2.51 12.65 -2.12
C THR A 15 -1.20 12.59 -1.36
N GLU A 16 -0.45 11.51 -1.55
CA GLU A 16 0.92 11.33 -1.10
C GLU A 16 1.80 10.96 -2.29
N THR A 17 3.01 11.51 -2.33
CA THR A 17 4.01 11.16 -3.33
C THR A 17 5.28 10.71 -2.61
N LYS A 18 5.84 9.58 -3.04
CA LYS A 18 7.11 9.03 -2.55
C LYS A 18 7.98 8.59 -3.72
N GLU A 19 9.27 8.67 -3.54
CA GLU A 19 10.26 8.24 -4.53
C GLU A 19 11.18 7.17 -3.93
N ASP A 20 11.64 6.27 -4.79
CA ASP A 20 12.59 5.23 -4.44
C ASP A 20 13.39 4.84 -5.69
N ILE A 21 14.47 4.08 -5.51
CA ILE A 21 15.30 3.61 -6.60
C ILE A 21 15.20 2.10 -6.71
N LEU A 22 14.89 1.60 -7.91
CA LEU A 22 14.90 0.18 -8.20
C LEU A 22 16.33 -0.33 -8.32
N THR A 23 16.84 -0.95 -7.27
CA THR A 23 18.21 -1.44 -7.20
C THR A 23 18.35 -2.87 -7.71
N PRO A 24 19.51 -3.26 -8.26
CA PRO A 24 19.80 -4.67 -8.62
C PRO A 24 19.61 -5.61 -7.43
N SER A 25 20.02 -5.20 -6.23
CA SER A 25 19.92 -6.04 -5.04
C SER A 25 18.47 -6.29 -4.59
N LEU A 26 17.57 -5.35 -4.83
CA LEU A 26 16.14 -5.57 -4.59
C LEU A 26 15.58 -6.62 -5.56
N ILE A 27 15.94 -6.53 -6.83
CA ILE A 27 15.54 -7.51 -7.85
C ILE A 27 16.05 -8.91 -7.50
N ASP A 28 17.30 -9.02 -7.11
CA ASP A 28 17.90 -10.31 -6.75
C ASP A 28 17.18 -10.95 -5.56
N ARG A 29 16.89 -10.18 -4.52
CA ARG A 29 16.15 -10.66 -3.35
C ARG A 29 14.70 -11.02 -3.68
N PHE A 30 14.04 -10.24 -4.52
CA PHE A 30 12.68 -10.53 -4.98
C PHE A 30 12.64 -11.83 -5.77
N ARG A 31 13.57 -12.03 -6.70
CA ARG A 31 13.71 -13.26 -7.47
C ARG A 31 14.00 -14.46 -6.57
N ALA A 32 14.94 -14.33 -5.64
CA ALA A 32 15.27 -15.40 -4.70
C ALA A 32 14.08 -15.80 -3.81
N THR A 33 13.25 -14.84 -3.43
CA THR A 33 12.06 -15.09 -2.59
C THR A 33 10.97 -15.84 -3.34
N PHE A 34 10.69 -15.46 -4.58
CA PHE A 34 9.56 -15.99 -5.35
C PHE A 34 9.95 -17.08 -6.35
N ASP A 35 11.21 -17.11 -6.79
CA ASP A 35 11.81 -18.16 -7.63
C ASP A 35 10.87 -18.63 -8.78
N ALA A 36 10.46 -19.90 -8.75
CA ALA A 36 9.61 -20.49 -9.78
C ALA A 36 8.19 -19.91 -9.88
N HIS A 37 7.78 -19.10 -8.92
CA HIS A 37 6.45 -18.45 -8.92
C HIS A 37 6.42 -17.15 -9.72
N LEU A 38 7.56 -16.67 -10.20
CA LEU A 38 7.62 -15.48 -11.04
C LEU A 38 7.14 -15.78 -12.46
N TRP A 39 6.39 -14.82 -13.02
CA TRP A 39 6.01 -14.93 -14.43
C TRP A 39 7.22 -14.70 -15.35
N ALA A 40 7.57 -15.72 -16.12
CA ALA A 40 8.76 -15.71 -16.99
C ALA A 40 8.70 -14.66 -18.11
N GLY A 41 7.51 -14.19 -18.49
CA GLY A 41 7.31 -13.16 -19.51
C GLY A 41 7.56 -11.71 -19.05
N ALA A 42 7.88 -11.49 -17.78
CA ALA A 42 8.07 -10.14 -17.24
C ALA A 42 9.38 -9.46 -17.68
N GLY A 43 10.31 -10.17 -18.30
CA GLY A 43 11.62 -9.64 -18.66
C GLY A 43 12.57 -9.49 -17.47
N ASP A 44 13.43 -8.45 -17.50
CA ASP A 44 14.49 -8.28 -16.49
C ASP A 44 13.97 -7.83 -15.12
N VAL A 45 12.83 -7.14 -15.08
CA VAL A 45 12.22 -6.66 -13.85
C VAL A 45 10.92 -7.42 -13.56
N PRO A 46 10.86 -8.18 -12.46
CA PRO A 46 9.67 -8.96 -12.11
C PRO A 46 8.44 -8.08 -11.88
N LEU A 47 7.27 -8.53 -12.32
CA LEU A 47 6.00 -7.90 -11.98
C LEU A 47 5.73 -8.01 -10.47
N GLY A 48 5.14 -6.99 -9.89
CA GLY A 48 4.85 -6.93 -8.46
C GLY A 48 5.96 -6.33 -7.60
N ILE A 49 7.17 -6.14 -8.14
CA ILE A 49 8.29 -5.57 -7.39
C ILE A 49 8.01 -4.16 -6.89
N HIS A 50 7.13 -3.43 -7.55
CA HIS A 50 6.71 -2.08 -7.13
C HIS A 50 6.15 -2.05 -5.70
N TRP A 51 5.61 -3.15 -5.20
CA TRP A 51 5.14 -3.24 -3.81
C TRP A 51 6.27 -3.30 -2.78
N CYS A 52 7.50 -3.54 -3.21
CA CYS A 52 8.69 -3.46 -2.37
C CYS A 52 9.37 -2.09 -2.40
N LEU A 53 8.84 -1.16 -3.20
CA LEU A 53 9.36 0.20 -3.34
C LEU A 53 8.50 1.21 -2.57
N THR A 54 9.11 2.31 -2.19
CA THR A 54 8.42 3.44 -1.52
C THR A 54 7.71 3.04 -0.22
N LEU A 55 8.27 2.10 0.52
CA LEU A 55 7.71 1.62 1.77
C LEU A 55 7.63 2.73 2.82
N ASP A 56 6.64 2.61 3.70
CA ASP A 56 6.54 3.49 4.86
C ASP A 56 7.65 3.17 5.85
N SER A 57 8.23 4.25 6.41
CA SER A 57 9.21 4.16 7.48
C SER A 57 8.72 4.97 8.68
N ALA A 58 8.71 4.34 9.84
CA ALA A 58 8.38 5.01 11.09
C ALA A 58 9.30 4.48 12.20
N PRO A 59 9.68 5.33 13.16
CA PRO A 59 10.42 4.87 14.34
C PRO A 59 9.64 3.78 15.07
N GLY A 60 10.33 2.74 15.55
CA GLY A 60 9.70 1.60 16.21
C GLY A 60 8.79 2.00 17.38
N GLY A 61 9.18 3.03 18.14
CA GLY A 61 8.37 3.55 19.25
C GLY A 61 7.10 4.31 18.86
N SER A 62 6.90 4.59 17.56
CA SER A 62 5.69 5.25 17.04
C SER A 62 4.75 4.31 16.30
N LEU A 63 5.09 3.03 16.18
CA LEU A 63 4.24 2.05 15.51
C LEU A 63 2.97 1.78 16.32
N SER A 64 1.88 1.48 15.60
CA SER A 64 0.65 0.96 16.19
C SER A 64 0.87 -0.45 16.76
N ASP A 65 -0.04 -0.92 17.61
CA ASP A 65 0.04 -2.24 18.24
C ASP A 65 0.11 -3.39 17.23
N ASP A 66 -0.43 -3.18 16.03
CA ASP A 66 -0.38 -4.12 14.91
C ASP A 66 0.90 -4.01 14.05
N GLY A 67 1.86 -3.17 14.46
CA GLY A 67 3.13 -2.96 13.77
C GLY A 67 3.10 -2.03 12.56
N HIS A 68 1.95 -1.43 12.25
CA HIS A 68 1.84 -0.47 11.16
C HIS A 68 2.27 0.94 11.56
N SER A 69 2.62 1.76 10.56
CA SER A 69 2.80 3.20 10.74
C SER A 69 1.51 3.84 11.26
N PRO A 70 1.59 4.93 12.07
CA PRO A 70 0.42 5.57 12.65
C PRO A 70 -0.57 6.03 11.57
N GLN A 71 -1.86 5.89 11.86
CA GLN A 71 -2.93 6.45 11.06
C GLN A 71 -3.04 7.98 11.27
N GLY A 72 -3.85 8.65 10.43
CA GLY A 72 -4.10 10.08 10.54
C GLY A 72 -3.07 10.96 9.81
N ARG A 73 -2.09 10.35 9.14
CA ARG A 73 -1.17 11.05 8.21
C ARG A 73 -1.76 11.01 6.80
N PHE A 74 -1.41 9.99 6.02
CA PHE A 74 -2.02 9.78 4.71
C PHE A 74 -3.33 9.01 4.81
N LEU A 75 -3.33 7.84 5.46
CA LEU A 75 -4.56 7.08 5.70
C LEU A 75 -5.42 7.72 6.79
N PRO A 76 -6.76 7.68 6.65
CA PRO A 76 -7.67 8.21 7.66
C PRO A 76 -7.53 7.47 9.00
N PRO A 77 -7.75 8.15 10.13
CA PRO A 77 -7.68 7.53 11.46
C PRO A 77 -8.97 6.75 11.77
N VAL A 78 -9.13 5.61 11.09
CA VAL A 78 -10.28 4.72 11.31
C VAL A 78 -10.22 4.14 12.72
N PRO A 79 -11.26 4.32 13.57
CA PRO A 79 -11.25 3.87 14.95
C PRO A 79 -11.53 2.36 15.08
N LEU A 80 -10.75 1.54 14.41
CA LEU A 80 -10.80 0.07 14.46
C LEU A 80 -9.42 -0.47 14.83
N PRO A 81 -9.35 -1.58 15.58
CA PRO A 81 -8.11 -2.06 16.17
C PRO A 81 -7.13 -2.66 15.17
N SER A 82 -7.62 -3.12 14.03
CA SER A 82 -6.81 -3.85 13.06
C SER A 82 -6.98 -3.30 11.65
N ARG A 83 -5.91 -3.35 10.87
CA ARG A 83 -5.88 -2.98 9.47
C ARG A 83 -5.34 -4.14 8.65
N MET A 84 -5.99 -4.44 7.53
CA MET A 84 -5.53 -5.47 6.61
C MET A 84 -5.73 -5.03 5.16
N TRP A 85 -4.95 -5.62 4.28
CA TRP A 85 -5.14 -5.48 2.85
C TRP A 85 -6.31 -6.36 2.40
N ALA A 86 -7.26 -5.78 1.67
CA ALA A 86 -8.46 -6.47 1.21
C ALA A 86 -8.36 -6.95 -0.24
N GLY A 87 -7.68 -6.22 -1.09
CA GLY A 87 -7.49 -6.55 -2.50
C GLY A 87 -6.92 -5.40 -3.29
N SER A 88 -6.51 -5.66 -4.53
CA SER A 88 -6.02 -4.65 -5.47
C SER A 88 -6.34 -5.06 -6.91
N ASP A 89 -6.53 -4.04 -7.75
CA ASP A 89 -6.47 -4.16 -9.20
C ASP A 89 -5.18 -3.48 -9.68
N VAL A 90 -4.35 -4.21 -10.44
CA VAL A 90 -3.06 -3.69 -10.91
C VAL A 90 -2.99 -3.81 -12.42
N THR A 91 -2.76 -2.68 -13.09
CA THR A 91 -2.50 -2.62 -14.53
C THR A 91 -1.05 -2.22 -14.78
N HIS A 92 -0.31 -3.09 -15.46
CA HIS A 92 1.05 -2.81 -15.87
C HIS A 92 1.03 -2.17 -17.26
N ILE A 93 1.45 -0.91 -17.35
CA ILE A 93 1.45 -0.15 -18.62
C ILE A 93 2.81 -0.25 -19.30
N ALA A 94 3.89 -0.15 -18.51
CA ALA A 94 5.26 -0.27 -18.99
C ALA A 94 6.14 -0.92 -17.91
N PRO A 95 7.21 -1.65 -18.31
CA PRO A 95 8.13 -2.24 -17.34
C PRO A 95 8.93 -1.16 -16.61
N LEU A 96 9.27 -1.43 -15.36
CA LEU A 96 10.28 -0.66 -14.63
C LEU A 96 11.67 -1.03 -15.13
N THR A 97 12.61 -0.12 -14.99
CA THR A 97 14.01 -0.29 -15.41
C THR A 97 14.93 -0.29 -14.20
N VAL A 98 15.93 -1.16 -14.18
CA VAL A 98 16.96 -1.20 -13.13
C VAL A 98 17.68 0.13 -13.04
N GLY A 99 17.85 0.65 -11.83
CA GLY A 99 18.47 1.96 -11.57
C GLY A 99 17.53 3.15 -11.73
N GLN A 100 16.28 2.92 -12.17
CA GLN A 100 15.29 3.97 -12.34
C GLN A 100 14.85 4.53 -11.00
N THR A 101 14.65 5.85 -10.93
CA THR A 101 13.87 6.48 -9.87
C THR A 101 12.39 6.23 -10.13
N VAL A 102 11.73 5.60 -9.18
CA VAL A 102 10.31 5.28 -9.25
C VAL A 102 9.54 6.23 -8.34
N THR A 103 8.54 6.89 -8.88
CA THR A 103 7.65 7.78 -8.13
C THR A 103 6.31 7.09 -7.93
N ARG A 104 5.91 6.92 -6.67
CA ARG A 104 4.55 6.49 -6.31
C ARG A 104 3.72 7.71 -5.96
N ARG A 105 2.58 7.86 -6.61
CA ARG A 105 1.53 8.81 -6.22
C ARG A 105 0.32 8.01 -5.75
N SER A 106 -0.14 8.28 -4.55
CA SER A 106 -1.29 7.62 -3.95
C SER A 106 -2.37 8.65 -3.63
N THR A 107 -3.63 8.32 -3.91
CA THR A 107 -4.77 9.20 -3.66
C THR A 107 -5.86 8.41 -2.96
N ILE A 108 -6.43 8.94 -1.87
CA ILE A 108 -7.59 8.36 -1.22
C ILE A 108 -8.80 8.58 -2.14
N GLY A 109 -9.28 7.51 -2.77
CA GLY A 109 -10.36 7.56 -3.75
C GLY A 109 -11.75 7.36 -3.14
N ASP A 110 -11.86 6.53 -2.10
CA ASP A 110 -13.14 6.23 -1.46
C ASP A 110 -12.96 5.78 -0.02
N ILE A 111 -13.96 6.03 0.81
CA ILE A 111 -14.07 5.55 2.19
C ILE A 111 -15.49 5.08 2.43
N THR A 112 -15.68 3.77 2.61
CA THR A 112 -17.00 3.16 2.82
C THR A 112 -17.02 2.24 4.04
N ALA A 113 -18.15 2.16 4.72
CA ALA A 113 -18.36 1.21 5.81
C ALA A 113 -19.33 0.11 5.39
N LYS A 114 -19.05 -1.10 5.85
CA LYS A 114 -19.93 -2.27 5.67
C LYS A 114 -20.07 -3.04 6.97
N GLN A 115 -21.22 -3.62 7.19
CA GLN A 115 -21.43 -4.58 8.29
C GLN A 115 -21.06 -5.98 7.81
N GLY A 116 -20.01 -6.55 8.42
CA GLY A 116 -19.60 -7.93 8.23
C GLY A 116 -20.14 -8.83 9.35
N ARG A 117 -19.88 -10.14 9.24
CA ARG A 117 -20.28 -11.10 10.27
C ARG A 117 -19.64 -10.84 11.63
N SER A 118 -18.42 -10.34 11.64
CA SER A 118 -17.62 -10.07 12.85
C SER A 118 -17.67 -8.61 13.31
N GLY A 119 -18.48 -7.77 12.66
CA GLY A 119 -18.61 -6.35 13.02
C GLY A 119 -18.47 -5.40 11.85
N THR A 120 -18.26 -4.13 12.18
CA THR A 120 -18.10 -3.07 11.18
C THR A 120 -16.74 -3.14 10.50
N LEU A 121 -16.75 -3.02 9.18
CA LEU A 121 -15.56 -2.89 8.34
C LEU A 121 -15.56 -1.51 7.68
N VAL A 122 -14.41 -0.87 7.62
CA VAL A 122 -14.21 0.36 6.85
C VAL A 122 -13.22 0.07 5.73
N PHE A 123 -13.66 0.29 4.50
CA PHE A 123 -12.82 0.16 3.31
C PHE A 123 -12.31 1.54 2.91
N VAL A 124 -11.00 1.64 2.75
CA VAL A 124 -10.32 2.82 2.23
C VAL A 124 -9.69 2.43 0.90
N ALA A 125 -10.20 2.96 -0.19
CA ALA A 125 -9.63 2.75 -1.52
C ALA A 125 -8.52 3.75 -1.77
N VAL A 126 -7.36 3.26 -2.18
CA VAL A 126 -6.18 4.06 -2.54
C VAL A 126 -5.84 3.78 -4.00
N ASN A 127 -5.84 4.83 -4.82
CA ASN A 127 -5.47 4.79 -6.25
C ASN A 127 -4.03 5.23 -6.45
#